data_2212ec58f17797aa1c6f0db849d0539f
#
_entry.id   2212ec58f17797aa1c6f0db849d0539f
#
_cell.length_a   1.000
_cell.length_b   1.000
_cell.length_c   1.000
_cell.angle_alpha   90.00
_cell.angle_beta   90.00
_cell.angle_gamma   90.00
#
_symmetry.space_group_name_H-M   'P 1'
#
loop_
_entity.id
_entity.type
_entity.pdbx_description
1 polymer ?
#
loop_
_entity_poly.entity_id
_entity_poly.type
_entity_poly.pdbx_seq_one_letter_code
_entity_poly.pdbx_strand_id
1 'polypeptide(L)'
;MGAEHIRRWESGALAHAVSDPFGQGPLPWLRGAEQYFSDTGRVIPWYAEPDRPEGARASRGPRAANDRDLQIKGFVSRGGVAPGESIDFHITVNPPQQFSIDVYRIGHYAGHGATKITTSPRLPGIVQPPPLTAGRTVSCHHWWLSWRLQIPSYWSIGAYVAVLTAADGHRSHIPFTVRDSHPADLLLLLPDITWQAYNLYPEDGRTGASLYHAWDDEGRLLGEKDAAVTVSFDRPYAGAGLPLHVGHAYDFIRWAERYGYDLAYAEARDLHAGTIDPTRYRGLVFPGHDEYWSAPMRRTAETARDHGTSLVFLSANTMYWQVGLGPSASGEPDRLLTCRKRRGPGKSALWREADRAEQHLLGIQYAGRVPEPHPLVVRNADHWLWESTGAGEGDELPGLVAGEADRYFPRTSLPEHLRRVLLAHSPYRDRKGAARHQETSLYRAPSGALVFASGTFAWTPALDRPGHVDPRVQRATANLLDRICKRD
;
A
#
# COMPACT_ATOMS: atom_id res chain seq x y z
N MET A 1 19.44 -7.02 -30.38
CA MET A 1 18.32 -6.48 -29.59
C MET A 1 18.56 -6.54 -28.09
N GLY A 2 19.52 -7.34 -27.57
CA GLY A 2 19.88 -7.34 -26.14
C GLY A 2 20.71 -6.17 -25.61
N ALA A 3 21.40 -5.42 -26.47
CA ALA A 3 22.36 -4.41 -26.05
C ALA A 3 21.74 -3.04 -25.66
N GLU A 4 20.56 -2.70 -26.16
CA GLU A 4 19.87 -1.45 -25.79
C GLU A 4 19.13 -1.55 -24.46
N HIS A 5 18.62 -2.73 -24.15
CA HIS A 5 17.97 -3.02 -22.86
C HIS A 5 19.00 -3.04 -21.72
N ILE A 6 20.19 -3.60 -21.97
CA ILE A 6 21.32 -3.58 -21.02
C ILE A 6 21.79 -2.14 -20.79
N ARG A 7 21.86 -1.29 -21.82
CA ARG A 7 22.22 0.13 -21.68
C ARG A 7 21.20 0.95 -20.89
N ARG A 8 19.91 0.61 -20.93
CA ARG A 8 18.89 1.22 -20.07
C ARG A 8 19.08 0.86 -18.60
N TRP A 9 19.53 -0.35 -18.30
CA TRP A 9 19.90 -0.78 -16.96
C TRP A 9 21.12 -0.03 -16.41
N GLU A 10 22.14 0.15 -17.23
CA GLU A 10 23.38 0.86 -16.84
C GLU A 10 23.20 2.38 -16.79
N SER A 11 22.38 2.96 -17.66
CA SER A 11 22.12 4.42 -17.65
C SER A 11 21.22 4.88 -16.49
N GLY A 12 20.39 4.00 -15.92
CA GLY A 12 19.63 4.28 -14.71
C GLY A 12 20.50 4.49 -13.45
N ALA A 13 21.74 3.99 -13.47
CA ALA A 13 22.72 4.14 -12.40
C ALA A 13 23.54 5.45 -12.47
N LEU A 14 23.49 6.19 -13.59
CA LEU A 14 24.34 7.36 -13.87
C LEU A 14 23.54 8.63 -14.23
N ALA A 15 22.31 8.79 -13.70
CA ALA A 15 21.62 10.05 -13.84
C ALA A 15 22.32 11.13 -12.98
N HIS A 16 23.03 12.04 -13.64
CA HIS A 16 23.59 13.23 -13.03
C HIS A 16 22.59 13.94 -12.15
N ALA A 17 23.04 14.43 -10.99
CA ALA A 17 22.26 15.27 -10.10
C ALA A 17 21.67 16.46 -10.88
N VAL A 18 20.42 16.35 -11.25
CA VAL A 18 19.65 17.52 -11.70
C VAL A 18 19.38 18.33 -10.45
N SER A 19 19.81 19.59 -10.45
CA SER A 19 19.54 20.53 -9.37
C SER A 19 18.04 20.55 -9.10
N ASP A 20 17.67 20.39 -7.82
CA ASP A 20 16.30 20.52 -7.34
C ASP A 20 15.73 21.85 -7.81
N PRO A 21 14.73 21.89 -8.71
CA PRO A 21 14.18 23.13 -9.25
C PRO A 21 13.48 23.97 -8.18
N PHE A 22 13.31 23.44 -6.95
CA PHE A 22 12.67 24.12 -5.82
C PHE A 22 13.60 24.38 -4.65
N GLY A 23 14.91 24.05 -4.74
CA GLY A 23 15.92 24.36 -3.73
C GLY A 23 15.74 23.65 -2.38
N GLN A 24 14.97 22.56 -2.32
CA GLN A 24 14.61 21.90 -1.05
C GLN A 24 15.43 20.64 -0.74
N GLY A 25 16.36 20.25 -1.61
CA GLY A 25 17.12 19.02 -1.46
C GLY A 25 16.26 17.76 -1.50
N PRO A 26 16.86 16.58 -1.43
CA PRO A 26 16.11 15.34 -1.37
C PRO A 26 15.17 15.35 -0.16
N LEU A 27 13.90 15.05 -0.39
CA LEU A 27 12.87 14.98 0.66
C LEU A 27 13.11 13.71 1.51
N PRO A 28 13.86 13.79 2.63
CA PRO A 28 14.31 12.61 3.38
C PRO A 28 13.13 11.75 3.87
N TRP A 29 12.00 12.41 4.10
CA TRP A 29 10.79 11.78 4.61
C TRP A 29 10.01 10.97 3.56
N LEU A 30 10.33 11.09 2.27
CA LEU A 30 9.81 10.23 1.21
C LEU A 30 10.82 9.14 0.78
N ARG A 31 12.10 9.30 1.14
CA ARG A 31 13.11 8.26 0.98
C ARG A 31 12.92 7.25 2.09
N GLY A 32 12.32 6.13 1.74
CA GLY A 32 12.08 5.08 2.70
C GLY A 32 11.06 5.51 3.75
N ALA A 33 9.77 5.50 3.42
CA ALA A 33 8.72 5.37 4.41
C ALA A 33 8.87 3.99 5.08
N GLU A 34 10.02 3.80 5.74
CA GLU A 34 10.37 2.61 6.49
C GLU A 34 9.56 2.64 7.78
N GLN A 35 8.38 2.07 7.71
CA GLN A 35 7.70 1.65 8.92
C GLN A 35 8.41 0.40 9.41
N TYR A 36 9.50 0.59 10.17
CA TYR A 36 10.07 -0.49 10.94
C TYR A 36 9.04 -0.94 11.97
N PHE A 37 8.61 -2.18 11.86
CA PHE A 37 8.09 -2.88 13.01
C PHE A 37 9.27 -3.12 13.95
N SER A 38 9.39 -2.32 15.01
CA SER A 38 10.20 -2.75 16.14
C SER A 38 9.56 -4.02 16.72
N ASP A 39 10.35 -4.86 17.39
CA ASP A 39 9.87 -6.07 18.08
C ASP A 39 8.72 -5.82 19.07
N THR A 40 8.39 -4.57 19.32
CA THR A 40 7.32 -4.10 20.20
C THR A 40 6.06 -3.67 19.46
N GLY A 41 6.01 -3.77 18.10
CA GLY A 41 4.87 -3.32 17.30
C GLY A 41 4.72 -1.80 17.23
N ARG A 42 5.68 -1.02 17.70
CA ARG A 42 5.69 0.43 17.58
C ARG A 42 6.16 0.84 16.19
N VAL A 43 5.34 1.60 15.48
CA VAL A 43 5.73 2.33 14.27
C VAL A 43 6.73 3.41 14.68
N ILE A 44 7.99 3.29 14.26
CA ILE A 44 8.96 4.38 14.39
C ILE A 44 8.70 5.32 13.22
N PRO A 45 8.35 6.57 13.48
CA PRO A 45 8.16 7.54 12.41
C PRO A 45 9.46 7.66 11.59
N TRP A 46 9.36 7.51 10.27
CA TRP A 46 10.47 7.59 9.29
C TRP A 46 11.24 8.92 9.31
N TYR A 47 10.72 9.96 9.95
CA TYR A 47 11.38 11.26 10.18
C TYR A 47 12.10 11.35 11.53
N ALA A 48 12.23 10.25 12.30
CA ALA A 48 13.19 10.21 13.39
C ALA A 48 14.59 10.36 12.78
N GLU A 49 15.21 11.52 12.99
CA GLU A 49 16.54 11.83 12.45
C GLU A 49 17.53 10.73 12.86
N PRO A 50 18.34 10.20 11.91
CA PRO A 50 19.45 9.37 12.29
C PRO A 50 20.42 10.22 13.12
N ASP A 51 20.90 9.67 14.22
CA ASP A 51 21.88 10.14 15.18
C ASP A 51 22.41 11.55 14.97
N ARG A 52 21.93 12.52 15.77
CA ARG A 52 22.55 13.82 15.92
C ARG A 52 23.88 13.67 16.66
N PRO A 53 24.95 14.37 16.19
CA PRO A 53 26.14 14.52 17.01
C PRO A 53 25.77 15.18 18.36
N GLU A 54 26.21 14.63 19.47
CA GLU A 54 26.07 15.25 20.78
C GLU A 54 26.56 16.71 20.74
N GLY A 55 25.68 17.65 21.12
CA GLY A 55 26.01 19.07 21.24
C GLY A 55 25.40 20.02 20.19
N ALA A 56 24.71 19.53 19.15
CA ALA A 56 24.03 20.41 18.20
C ALA A 56 22.76 21.00 18.84
N ARG A 57 22.68 22.33 18.97
CA ARG A 57 21.47 23.06 19.36
C ARG A 57 20.35 22.65 18.42
N ALA A 58 19.22 22.19 18.99
CA ALA A 58 18.04 21.81 18.25
C ALA A 58 17.56 22.97 17.36
N SER A 59 17.87 22.95 16.05
CA SER A 59 17.04 23.66 15.10
C SER A 59 15.62 23.07 15.26
N ARG A 60 14.58 23.92 15.27
CA ARG A 60 13.19 23.46 15.34
C ARG A 60 12.84 22.74 14.02
N GLY A 61 13.32 21.50 13.88
CA GLY A 61 12.94 20.63 12.77
C GLY A 61 11.44 20.29 12.80
N PRO A 62 10.90 19.74 11.71
CA PRO A 62 9.50 19.34 11.65
C PRO A 62 9.20 18.34 12.77
N ARG A 63 8.11 18.56 13.50
CA ARG A 63 7.63 17.71 14.59
C ARG A 63 6.46 16.90 14.11
N ALA A 64 6.43 15.60 14.39
CA ALA A 64 5.24 14.82 14.13
C ALA A 64 4.10 15.23 15.07
N ALA A 65 2.93 15.46 14.50
CA ALA A 65 1.70 15.53 15.26
C ALA A 65 1.31 14.14 15.76
N ASN A 66 0.67 14.07 16.93
CA ASN A 66 0.16 12.83 17.50
C ASN A 66 -1.36 12.87 17.67
N ASP A 67 -1.95 11.73 17.97
CA ASP A 67 -3.41 11.59 18.05
C ASP A 67 -4.00 12.00 19.41
N ARG A 68 -3.15 12.21 20.45
CA ARG A 68 -3.60 12.67 21.78
C ARG A 68 -3.78 14.19 21.81
N ASP A 69 -2.77 14.90 21.31
CA ASP A 69 -2.73 16.37 21.37
C ASP A 69 -3.37 17.01 20.13
N LEU A 70 -3.48 16.26 19.02
CA LEU A 70 -4.12 16.67 17.76
C LEU A 70 -3.54 18.00 17.20
N GLN A 71 -2.23 18.21 17.33
CA GLN A 71 -1.57 19.45 16.91
C GLN A 71 -1.93 19.84 15.46
N ILE A 72 -1.98 18.86 14.57
CA ILE A 72 -2.59 18.97 13.26
C ILE A 72 -2.90 17.57 12.70
N LYS A 73 -4.17 17.30 12.38
CA LYS A 73 -4.62 16.01 11.83
C LYS A 73 -5.74 16.24 10.84
N GLY A 74 -5.88 15.37 9.84
CA GLY A 74 -6.95 15.52 8.88
C GLY A 74 -7.18 14.29 8.00
N PHE A 75 -8.24 14.35 7.22
CA PHE A 75 -8.59 13.38 6.20
C PHE A 75 -9.27 14.07 5.02
N VAL A 76 -9.49 13.34 3.93
CA VAL A 76 -10.14 13.84 2.71
C VAL A 76 -11.51 13.22 2.50
N SER A 77 -12.40 13.97 1.86
CA SER A 77 -13.77 13.55 1.56
C SER A 77 -13.82 12.30 0.67
N ARG A 78 -12.80 12.10 -0.17
CA ARG A 78 -12.65 10.93 -1.04
C ARG A 78 -11.16 10.61 -1.23
N GLY A 79 -10.79 9.34 -1.31
CA GLY A 79 -9.41 8.94 -1.51
C GLY A 79 -8.93 9.15 -2.96
N GLY A 80 -9.80 8.87 -3.94
CA GLY A 80 -9.55 9.07 -5.38
C GLY A 80 -10.34 10.24 -5.96
N VAL A 81 -9.69 11.06 -6.80
CA VAL A 81 -10.27 12.23 -7.46
C VAL A 81 -9.74 12.32 -8.89
N ALA A 82 -10.58 12.77 -9.85
CA ALA A 82 -10.14 12.97 -11.22
C ALA A 82 -9.66 14.42 -11.47
N PRO A 83 -8.77 14.64 -12.47
CA PRO A 83 -8.49 16.00 -12.96
C PRO A 83 -9.79 16.72 -13.34
N GLY A 84 -9.92 17.97 -12.90
CA GLY A 84 -11.14 18.77 -13.06
C GLY A 84 -12.15 18.63 -11.91
N GLU A 85 -11.99 17.64 -11.03
CA GLU A 85 -12.81 17.49 -9.81
C GLU A 85 -12.20 18.23 -8.62
N SER A 86 -12.94 18.27 -7.50
CA SER A 86 -12.47 18.84 -6.25
C SER A 86 -12.35 17.77 -5.17
N ILE A 87 -11.39 17.98 -4.26
CA ILE A 87 -11.21 17.18 -3.06
C ILE A 87 -11.26 18.09 -1.82
N ASP A 88 -12.04 17.71 -0.82
CA ASP A 88 -12.24 18.46 0.42
C ASP A 88 -11.35 17.91 1.53
N PHE A 89 -10.66 18.81 2.21
CA PHE A 89 -9.81 18.53 3.36
C PHE A 89 -10.50 18.96 4.65
N HIS A 90 -10.63 18.04 5.58
CA HIS A 90 -11.18 18.23 6.92
C HIS A 90 -10.04 18.12 7.93
N ILE A 91 -9.66 19.23 8.56
CA ILE A 91 -8.41 19.32 9.35
C ILE A 91 -8.71 19.93 10.70
N THR A 92 -8.23 19.29 11.77
CA THR A 92 -8.17 19.84 13.12
C THR A 92 -6.78 20.39 13.42
N VAL A 93 -6.69 21.51 14.12
CA VAL A 93 -5.44 22.14 14.57
C VAL A 93 -5.59 22.56 16.02
N ASN A 94 -4.79 22.00 16.92
CA ASN A 94 -4.83 22.26 18.36
C ASN A 94 -3.42 22.59 18.91
N PRO A 95 -3.19 23.76 19.56
CA PRO A 95 -4.15 24.86 19.68
C PRO A 95 -4.48 25.52 18.33
N PRO A 96 -5.59 26.26 18.22
CA PRO A 96 -5.96 26.98 17.00
C PRO A 96 -4.82 27.91 16.55
N GLN A 97 -4.35 27.71 15.34
CA GLN A 97 -3.26 28.46 14.73
C GLN A 97 -3.32 28.34 13.22
N GLN A 98 -2.58 29.19 12.51
CA GLN A 98 -2.47 29.06 11.05
C GLN A 98 -1.73 27.78 10.67
N PHE A 99 -2.07 27.24 9.51
CA PHE A 99 -1.41 26.11 8.89
C PHE A 99 -1.34 26.26 7.36
N SER A 100 -0.53 25.43 6.72
CA SER A 100 -0.48 25.28 5.27
C SER A 100 -0.45 23.81 4.88
N ILE A 101 -0.77 23.54 3.61
CA ILE A 101 -0.76 22.22 3.02
C ILE A 101 0.17 22.23 1.80
N ASP A 102 1.25 21.46 1.86
CA ASP A 102 2.08 21.18 0.70
C ASP A 102 1.63 19.88 0.05
N VAL A 103 1.29 19.90 -1.22
CA VAL A 103 0.84 18.73 -1.97
C VAL A 103 1.99 18.20 -2.80
N TYR A 104 2.34 16.93 -2.59
CA TYR A 104 3.39 16.21 -3.30
C TYR A 104 2.81 15.07 -4.12
N ARG A 105 3.36 14.84 -5.32
CA ARG A 105 3.15 13.62 -6.11
C ARG A 105 4.32 12.66 -5.88
N ILE A 106 3.99 11.43 -5.54
CA ILE A 106 4.97 10.33 -5.39
C ILE A 106 5.41 9.86 -6.78
N GLY A 107 6.69 9.60 -6.96
CA GLY A 107 7.26 9.12 -8.21
C GLY A 107 8.79 9.06 -8.16
N HIS A 108 9.44 8.79 -9.27
CA HIS A 108 10.90 8.64 -9.31
C HIS A 108 11.63 9.98 -9.13
N TYR A 109 11.32 10.99 -9.94
CA TYR A 109 11.88 12.35 -9.91
C TYR A 109 13.41 12.40 -9.68
N ALA A 110 14.17 11.73 -10.55
CA ALA A 110 15.64 11.63 -10.45
C ALA A 110 16.15 11.12 -9.08
N GLY A 111 15.38 10.26 -8.42
CA GLY A 111 15.72 9.68 -7.11
C GLY A 111 15.21 10.47 -5.91
N HIS A 112 14.54 11.60 -6.11
CA HIS A 112 13.95 12.38 -5.00
C HIS A 112 12.72 11.69 -4.37
N GLY A 113 12.07 10.78 -5.08
CA GLY A 113 10.95 9.97 -4.58
C GLY A 113 9.60 10.68 -4.58
N ALA A 114 9.58 12.01 -4.73
CA ALA A 114 8.39 12.82 -4.90
C ALA A 114 8.75 14.22 -5.40
N THR A 115 7.74 14.96 -5.89
CA THR A 115 7.86 16.38 -6.23
C THR A 115 6.71 17.18 -5.65
N LYS A 116 6.99 18.41 -5.21
CA LYS A 116 5.96 19.32 -4.74
C LYS A 116 5.20 19.91 -5.92
N ILE A 117 3.88 19.77 -5.90
CA ILE A 117 2.99 20.23 -6.97
C ILE A 117 2.41 21.59 -6.64
N THR A 118 1.96 21.80 -5.40
CA THR A 118 1.36 23.07 -4.98
C THR A 118 1.44 23.24 -3.46
N THR A 119 1.18 24.46 -3.02
CA THR A 119 1.04 24.82 -1.61
C THR A 119 -0.28 25.58 -1.44
N SER A 120 -1.07 25.25 -0.42
CA SER A 120 -2.26 26.03 -0.07
C SER A 120 -1.91 27.44 0.38
N PRO A 121 -2.82 28.42 0.32
CA PRO A 121 -2.68 29.63 1.12
C PRO A 121 -2.48 29.27 2.61
N ARG A 122 -2.06 30.25 3.42
CA ARG A 122 -2.14 30.09 4.88
C ARG A 122 -3.62 30.06 5.29
N LEU A 123 -4.00 28.98 5.97
CA LEU A 123 -5.39 28.69 6.36
C LEU A 123 -5.55 28.87 7.87
N PRO A 124 -6.72 29.36 8.34
CA PRO A 124 -7.01 29.40 9.76
C PRO A 124 -7.30 27.99 10.28
N GLY A 125 -6.51 27.53 11.24
CA GLY A 125 -6.72 26.23 11.90
C GLY A 125 -7.64 26.40 13.10
N ILE A 126 -8.55 25.45 13.25
CA ILE A 126 -9.51 25.35 14.34
C ILE A 126 -9.44 23.97 14.98
N VAL A 127 -9.86 23.86 16.22
CA VAL A 127 -10.11 22.55 16.83
C VAL A 127 -11.46 22.04 16.32
N GLN A 128 -11.41 20.92 15.61
CA GLN A 128 -12.63 20.22 15.17
C GLN A 128 -13.34 19.54 16.35
N PRO A 129 -14.64 19.28 16.26
CA PRO A 129 -15.34 18.53 17.29
C PRO A 129 -14.71 17.13 17.49
N PRO A 130 -14.80 16.55 18.70
CA PRO A 130 -14.30 15.19 18.95
C PRO A 130 -14.88 14.17 17.96
N PRO A 131 -14.15 13.10 17.63
CA PRO A 131 -14.69 12.03 16.82
C PRO A 131 -15.97 11.44 17.43
N LEU A 132 -16.93 11.11 16.59
CA LEU A 132 -18.13 10.38 17.01
C LEU A 132 -17.79 8.89 17.10
N THR A 133 -18.33 8.24 18.14
CA THR A 133 -18.18 6.80 18.34
C THR A 133 -19.53 6.11 18.36
N ALA A 134 -19.68 5.04 17.61
CA ALA A 134 -20.82 4.13 17.67
C ALA A 134 -20.27 2.72 17.96
N GLY A 135 -20.37 2.29 19.22
CA GLY A 135 -19.59 1.16 19.70
C GLY A 135 -18.09 1.42 19.52
N ARG A 136 -17.43 0.61 18.70
CA ARG A 136 -16.00 0.79 18.36
C ARG A 136 -15.78 1.44 16.99
N THR A 137 -16.82 1.86 16.30
CA THR A 137 -16.70 2.62 15.05
C THR A 137 -16.44 4.09 15.35
N VAL A 138 -15.30 4.58 14.92
CA VAL A 138 -14.87 5.98 15.08
C VAL A 138 -15.01 6.70 13.75
N SER A 139 -15.67 7.87 13.74
CA SER A 139 -15.88 8.70 12.55
C SER A 139 -15.78 10.19 12.83
N CYS A 140 -15.21 10.92 11.90
CA CYS A 140 -15.08 12.38 11.90
C CYS A 140 -15.90 13.02 10.76
N HIS A 141 -16.92 12.35 10.22
CA HIS A 141 -17.70 12.81 9.07
C HIS A 141 -18.37 14.18 9.27
N HIS A 142 -18.54 14.61 10.50
CA HIS A 142 -19.13 15.91 10.91
C HIS A 142 -18.08 17.04 11.02
N TRP A 143 -16.79 16.77 10.73
CA TRP A 143 -15.77 17.82 10.72
C TRP A 143 -16.05 18.83 9.63
N TRP A 144 -15.86 20.09 9.93
CA TRP A 144 -16.05 21.19 8.98
C TRP A 144 -14.96 21.17 7.91
N LEU A 145 -15.32 21.62 6.71
CA LEU A 145 -14.41 21.85 5.59
C LEU A 145 -13.34 22.87 5.99
N SER A 146 -12.08 22.48 5.84
CA SER A 146 -10.93 23.38 6.10
C SER A 146 -10.36 23.95 4.81
N TRP A 147 -10.33 23.15 3.75
CA TRP A 147 -9.83 23.57 2.43
C TRP A 147 -10.42 22.70 1.34
N ARG A 148 -10.79 23.34 0.23
CA ARG A 148 -11.19 22.66 -1.01
C ARG A 148 -10.11 22.86 -2.05
N LEU A 149 -9.53 21.76 -2.53
CA LEU A 149 -8.57 21.76 -3.61
C LEU A 149 -9.27 21.37 -4.92
N GLN A 150 -9.32 22.31 -5.86
CA GLN A 150 -9.69 22.01 -7.24
C GLN A 150 -8.48 21.35 -7.91
N ILE A 151 -8.63 20.12 -8.41
CA ILE A 151 -7.58 19.44 -9.17
C ILE A 151 -7.55 20.00 -10.59
N PRO A 152 -6.48 20.70 -10.99
CA PRO A 152 -6.41 21.22 -12.36
C PRO A 152 -6.40 20.08 -13.40
N SER A 153 -6.95 20.32 -14.56
CA SER A 153 -7.01 19.34 -15.65
C SER A 153 -5.63 18.89 -16.16
N TYR A 154 -4.60 19.69 -15.92
CA TYR A 154 -3.21 19.39 -16.33
C TYR A 154 -2.40 18.62 -15.27
N TRP A 155 -2.98 18.32 -14.10
CA TRP A 155 -2.25 17.52 -13.11
C TRP A 155 -2.03 16.10 -13.61
N SER A 156 -0.81 15.61 -13.38
CA SER A 156 -0.48 14.23 -13.68
C SER A 156 -1.23 13.29 -12.72
N ILE A 157 -1.71 12.19 -13.26
CA ILE A 157 -2.25 11.11 -12.44
C ILE A 157 -1.16 10.52 -11.55
N GLY A 158 -1.54 9.93 -10.41
CA GLY A 158 -0.56 9.34 -9.48
C GLY A 158 -1.05 9.25 -8.04
N ALA A 159 -0.17 8.73 -7.20
CA ALA A 159 -0.32 8.78 -5.75
C ALA A 159 0.20 10.13 -5.22
N TYR A 160 -0.57 10.76 -4.35
CA TYR A 160 -0.28 12.07 -3.79
C TYR A 160 -0.26 12.01 -2.26
N VAL A 161 0.49 12.93 -1.67
CA VAL A 161 0.51 13.17 -0.22
C VAL A 161 0.37 14.66 0.05
N ALA A 162 -0.66 15.03 0.80
CA ALA A 162 -0.78 16.36 1.38
C ALA A 162 -0.05 16.39 2.72
N VAL A 163 0.93 17.27 2.85
CA VAL A 163 1.72 17.50 4.06
C VAL A 163 1.15 18.70 4.76
N LEU A 164 0.49 18.47 5.88
CA LEU A 164 -0.07 19.50 6.75
C LEU A 164 1.04 20.05 7.64
N THR A 165 1.19 21.38 7.70
CA THR A 165 2.19 22.02 8.57
C THR A 165 1.55 23.14 9.37
N ALA A 166 1.46 22.98 10.69
CA ALA A 166 1.01 24.01 11.63
C ALA A 166 2.09 25.07 11.85
N ALA A 167 1.72 26.28 12.28
CA ALA A 167 2.66 27.39 12.47
C ALA A 167 3.75 27.10 13.52
N ASP A 168 3.48 26.21 14.48
CA ASP A 168 4.44 25.75 15.49
C ASP A 168 5.40 24.64 14.98
N GLY A 169 5.26 24.23 13.70
CA GLY A 169 6.11 23.26 13.04
C GLY A 169 5.64 21.81 13.16
N HIS A 170 4.51 21.52 13.79
CA HIS A 170 3.95 20.17 13.78
C HIS A 170 3.42 19.80 12.39
N ARG A 171 3.61 18.52 12.02
CA ARG A 171 3.22 17.98 10.71
C ARG A 171 2.42 16.70 10.82
N SER A 172 1.50 16.55 9.86
CA SER A 172 0.78 15.30 9.58
C SER A 172 0.60 15.15 8.08
N HIS A 173 0.10 13.99 7.64
CA HIS A 173 -0.01 13.66 6.22
C HIS A 173 -1.41 13.15 5.90
N ILE A 174 -1.81 13.35 4.63
CA ILE A 174 -3.04 12.78 4.07
C ILE A 174 -2.71 12.22 2.70
N PRO A 175 -2.76 10.90 2.48
CA PRO A 175 -2.62 10.31 1.15
C PRO A 175 -3.91 10.46 0.35
N PHE A 176 -3.80 10.66 -0.95
CA PHE A 176 -4.92 10.61 -1.90
C PHE A 176 -4.39 10.26 -3.29
N THR A 177 -5.30 9.94 -4.20
CA THR A 177 -4.96 9.51 -5.57
C THR A 177 -5.58 10.46 -6.58
N VAL A 178 -4.80 10.94 -7.53
CA VAL A 178 -5.34 11.58 -8.74
C VAL A 178 -5.39 10.51 -9.82
N ARG A 179 -6.61 10.15 -10.23
CA ARG A 179 -6.90 9.09 -11.19
C ARG A 179 -7.53 9.64 -12.46
N ASP A 180 -7.31 8.94 -13.55
CA ASP A 180 -7.93 9.24 -14.84
C ASP A 180 -8.29 7.93 -15.54
N SER A 181 -9.12 8.02 -16.54
CA SER A 181 -9.53 6.92 -17.42
C SER A 181 -8.72 6.83 -18.72
N HIS A 182 -7.60 7.57 -18.85
CA HIS A 182 -6.79 7.46 -20.06
C HIS A 182 -6.18 6.05 -20.19
N PRO A 183 -5.98 5.58 -21.43
CA PRO A 183 -5.36 4.27 -21.63
C PRO A 183 -3.92 4.26 -21.09
N ALA A 184 -3.59 3.26 -20.28
CA ALA A 184 -2.24 2.94 -19.85
C ALA A 184 -2.01 1.43 -19.98
N ASP A 185 -0.76 0.99 -19.98
CA ASP A 185 -0.48 -0.44 -20.01
C ASP A 185 -0.89 -1.12 -18.70
N LEU A 186 -0.62 -0.48 -17.56
CA LEU A 186 -0.82 -1.05 -16.24
C LEU A 186 -1.73 -0.17 -15.38
N LEU A 187 -2.66 -0.78 -14.67
CA LEU A 187 -3.43 -0.13 -13.61
C LEU A 187 -2.85 -0.53 -12.25
N LEU A 188 -2.36 0.44 -11.50
CA LEU A 188 -1.90 0.26 -10.13
C LEU A 188 -3.06 0.46 -9.16
N LEU A 189 -3.30 -0.54 -8.32
CA LEU A 189 -4.38 -0.54 -7.33
C LEU A 189 -3.82 -0.35 -5.93
N LEU A 190 -4.08 0.83 -5.34
CA LEU A 190 -3.67 1.15 -3.98
C LEU A 190 -4.62 0.49 -2.98
N PRO A 191 -4.13 -0.23 -1.95
CA PRO A 191 -4.94 -1.05 -1.06
C PRO A 191 -5.58 -0.23 0.08
N ASP A 192 -6.33 0.82 -0.23
CA ASP A 192 -6.92 1.76 0.72
C ASP A 192 -7.91 1.10 1.69
N ILE A 193 -8.57 0.01 1.28
CA ILE A 193 -9.44 -0.80 2.14
C ILE A 193 -8.60 -1.48 3.23
N THR A 194 -7.48 -2.09 2.86
CA THR A 194 -6.57 -2.73 3.81
C THR A 194 -5.92 -1.69 4.71
N TRP A 195 -5.50 -0.54 4.18
CA TRP A 195 -4.97 0.55 4.98
C TRP A 195 -5.95 1.00 6.07
N GLN A 196 -7.24 1.12 5.73
CA GLN A 196 -8.26 1.53 6.69
C GLN A 196 -8.59 0.44 7.71
N ALA A 197 -8.49 -0.84 7.32
CA ALA A 197 -8.67 -1.97 8.24
C ALA A 197 -7.66 -1.96 9.40
N TYR A 198 -6.43 -1.52 9.13
CA TYR A 198 -5.36 -1.40 10.12
C TYR A 198 -5.35 -0.07 10.88
N ASN A 199 -6.10 0.93 10.43
CA ASN A 199 -6.07 2.27 11.01
C ASN A 199 -6.65 2.29 12.43
N LEU A 200 -5.81 2.57 13.44
CA LEU A 200 -6.18 2.61 14.86
C LEU A 200 -6.61 4.02 15.33
N TYR A 201 -6.82 4.96 14.42
CA TYR A 201 -7.15 6.35 14.78
C TYR A 201 -8.41 6.48 15.65
N PRO A 202 -8.34 7.36 16.69
CA PRO A 202 -7.14 7.98 17.22
C PRO A 202 -6.32 7.02 18.09
N GLU A 203 -4.99 7.04 17.95
CA GLU A 203 -4.09 6.28 18.82
C GLU A 203 -3.87 7.03 20.15
N ASP A 204 -4.99 7.25 20.86
CA ASP A 204 -5.08 8.08 22.06
C ASP A 204 -5.08 7.27 23.37
N GLY A 205 -5.09 5.95 23.28
CA GLY A 205 -5.20 5.05 24.42
C GLY A 205 -6.63 4.94 24.99
N ARG A 206 -7.67 5.38 24.26
CA ARG A 206 -9.06 5.44 24.77
C ARG A 206 -10.12 5.07 23.74
N THR A 207 -10.17 5.77 22.61
CA THR A 207 -11.30 5.71 21.67
C THR A 207 -10.99 5.04 20.37
N GLY A 208 -9.72 5.03 19.94
CA GLY A 208 -9.30 4.48 18.66
C GLY A 208 -9.56 2.98 18.54
N ALA A 209 -9.98 2.57 17.35
CA ALA A 209 -10.17 1.17 17.04
C ALA A 209 -9.92 0.88 15.55
N SER A 210 -9.37 -0.30 15.28
CA SER A 210 -9.16 -0.89 13.96
C SER A 210 -9.86 -2.24 13.88
N LEU A 211 -9.75 -2.93 12.75
CA LEU A 211 -10.21 -4.34 12.67
C LEU A 211 -9.30 -5.34 13.40
N TYR A 212 -8.24 -4.85 14.06
CA TYR A 212 -7.28 -5.67 14.82
C TYR A 212 -7.18 -5.31 16.29
N HIS A 213 -7.38 -4.05 16.61
CA HIS A 213 -7.11 -3.52 17.94
C HIS A 213 -8.17 -2.50 18.36
N ALA A 214 -8.32 -2.37 19.67
CA ALA A 214 -9.05 -1.30 20.33
C ALA A 214 -8.43 -1.04 21.70
N TRP A 215 -8.88 -0.03 22.42
CA TRP A 215 -8.44 0.27 23.78
C TRP A 215 -9.49 -0.18 24.79
N ASP A 216 -9.04 -0.60 25.98
CA ASP A 216 -9.92 -0.74 27.15
C ASP A 216 -9.97 0.55 27.97
N ASP A 217 -10.79 0.53 29.03
CA ASP A 217 -11.00 1.69 29.89
C ASP A 217 -9.73 2.12 30.67
N GLU A 218 -8.76 1.20 30.81
CA GLU A 218 -7.47 1.45 31.45
C GLU A 218 -6.38 1.88 30.44
N GLY A 219 -6.71 2.00 29.17
CA GLY A 219 -5.77 2.40 28.11
C GLY A 219 -4.82 1.31 27.64
N ARG A 220 -5.18 0.04 27.85
CA ARG A 220 -4.42 -1.11 27.33
C ARG A 220 -4.92 -1.48 25.95
N LEU A 221 -4.00 -1.83 25.07
CA LEU A 221 -4.33 -2.26 23.71
C LEU A 221 -4.91 -3.68 23.72
N LEU A 222 -6.15 -3.81 23.32
CA LEU A 222 -6.86 -5.07 23.16
C LEU A 222 -6.59 -5.66 21.76
N GLY A 223 -6.68 -6.99 21.66
CA GLY A 223 -6.50 -7.71 20.41
C GLY A 223 -7.78 -7.89 19.60
N GLU A 224 -7.70 -8.72 18.57
CA GLU A 224 -8.74 -8.93 17.54
C GLU A 224 -10.14 -9.28 18.08
N LYS A 225 -10.23 -9.96 19.24
CA LYS A 225 -11.53 -10.35 19.82
C LYS A 225 -12.37 -9.14 20.23
N ASP A 226 -11.70 -8.06 20.62
CA ASP A 226 -12.28 -6.83 21.13
C ASP A 226 -12.16 -5.68 20.12
N ALA A 227 -11.63 -5.95 18.94
CA ALA A 227 -11.47 -4.99 17.85
C ALA A 227 -12.81 -4.50 17.28
N ALA A 228 -12.77 -3.45 16.47
CA ALA A 228 -13.92 -3.00 15.73
C ALA A 228 -14.37 -4.04 14.69
N VAL A 229 -15.66 -4.14 14.45
CA VAL A 229 -16.25 -4.89 13.34
C VAL A 229 -16.42 -3.99 12.12
N THR A 230 -16.62 -2.70 12.36
CA THR A 230 -16.78 -1.67 11.33
C THR A 230 -15.84 -0.50 11.61
N VAL A 231 -15.19 0.00 10.57
CA VAL A 231 -14.36 1.20 10.63
C VAL A 231 -14.77 2.19 9.53
N SER A 232 -14.55 3.48 9.77
CA SER A 232 -14.93 4.55 8.83
C SER A 232 -13.73 5.06 8.05
N PHE A 233 -13.93 5.39 6.78
CA PHE A 233 -12.97 6.17 5.99
C PHE A 233 -13.01 7.68 6.32
N ASP A 234 -14.04 8.16 7.01
CA ASP A 234 -14.19 9.56 7.43
C ASP A 234 -13.43 9.81 8.72
N ARG A 235 -12.12 9.60 8.71
CA ARG A 235 -11.22 9.85 9.85
C ARG A 235 -9.77 9.91 9.40
N PRO A 236 -8.89 10.63 10.11
CA PRO A 236 -7.46 10.61 9.84
C PRO A 236 -6.86 9.20 9.93
N TYR A 237 -5.70 8.99 9.31
CA TYR A 237 -4.84 7.88 9.68
C TYR A 237 -4.10 8.19 10.99
N ALA A 238 -3.89 7.16 11.80
CA ALA A 238 -3.21 7.26 13.09
C ALA A 238 -1.75 7.71 12.95
N GLY A 239 -1.15 8.15 14.07
CA GLY A 239 0.24 8.55 14.14
C GLY A 239 0.56 9.73 13.22
N ALA A 240 1.47 9.57 12.27
CA ALA A 240 1.87 10.63 11.34
C ALA A 240 0.85 10.93 10.22
N GLY A 241 -0.27 10.21 10.15
CA GLY A 241 -1.30 10.40 9.12
C GLY A 241 -1.06 9.62 7.83
N LEU A 242 -0.06 8.74 7.77
CA LEU A 242 0.13 7.80 6.67
C LEU A 242 -0.36 6.40 7.05
N PRO A 243 -0.95 5.66 6.11
CA PRO A 243 -1.40 4.30 6.37
C PRO A 243 -0.22 3.36 6.65
N LEU A 244 -0.48 2.34 7.46
CA LEU A 244 0.45 1.24 7.64
C LEU A 244 0.75 0.57 6.29
N HIS A 245 2.00 0.21 6.04
CA HIS A 245 2.47 -0.44 4.80
C HIS A 245 2.36 0.39 3.50
N VAL A 246 2.04 1.68 3.57
CA VAL A 246 1.97 2.55 2.38
C VAL A 246 3.28 2.56 1.57
N GLY A 247 4.42 2.38 2.26
CA GLY A 247 5.75 2.35 1.65
C GLY A 247 5.91 1.27 0.56
N HIS A 248 5.22 0.13 0.66
CA HIS A 248 5.26 -0.93 -0.36
C HIS A 248 4.76 -0.42 -1.73
N ALA A 249 3.65 0.32 -1.73
CA ALA A 249 3.13 0.93 -2.95
C ALA A 249 4.09 1.99 -3.50
N TYR A 250 4.67 2.82 -2.63
CA TYR A 250 5.60 3.87 -3.04
C TYR A 250 6.92 3.32 -3.58
N ASP A 251 7.44 2.22 -3.02
CA ASP A 251 8.62 1.51 -3.55
C ASP A 251 8.37 1.05 -4.99
N PHE A 252 7.21 0.42 -5.25
CA PHE A 252 6.83 0.01 -6.60
C PHE A 252 6.68 1.20 -7.55
N ILE A 253 5.96 2.26 -7.15
CA ILE A 253 5.74 3.45 -7.97
C ILE A 253 7.07 4.07 -8.40
N ARG A 254 7.99 4.31 -7.47
CA ARG A 254 9.30 4.91 -7.76
C ARG A 254 10.11 4.04 -8.72
N TRP A 255 10.12 2.73 -8.49
CA TRP A 255 10.80 1.78 -9.36
C TRP A 255 10.18 1.74 -10.76
N ALA A 256 8.87 1.58 -10.86
CA ALA A 256 8.18 1.45 -12.13
C ALA A 256 8.29 2.72 -12.99
N GLU A 257 8.14 3.91 -12.40
CA GLU A 257 8.33 5.18 -13.10
C GLU A 257 9.79 5.38 -13.56
N ARG A 258 10.79 4.95 -12.76
CA ARG A 258 12.20 4.98 -13.15
C ARG A 258 12.45 4.16 -14.41
N TYR A 259 11.79 3.04 -14.54
CA TYR A 259 11.90 2.17 -15.72
C TYR A 259 10.94 2.53 -16.86
N GLY A 260 10.17 3.61 -16.70
CA GLY A 260 9.30 4.15 -17.74
C GLY A 260 8.08 3.28 -18.06
N TYR A 261 7.55 2.55 -17.06
CA TYR A 261 6.27 1.88 -17.20
C TYR A 261 5.14 2.90 -17.25
N ASP A 262 4.18 2.68 -18.15
CA ASP A 262 2.98 3.51 -18.27
C ASP A 262 1.93 3.02 -17.26
N LEU A 263 1.66 3.88 -16.26
CA LEU A 263 0.83 3.56 -15.11
C LEU A 263 -0.42 4.44 -15.05
N ALA A 264 -1.58 3.81 -14.96
CA ALA A 264 -2.78 4.40 -14.41
C ALA A 264 -2.87 4.06 -12.91
N TYR A 265 -3.63 4.85 -12.16
CA TYR A 265 -3.75 4.72 -10.70
C TYR A 265 -5.22 4.67 -10.28
N ALA A 266 -5.53 3.80 -9.32
CA ALA A 266 -6.82 3.73 -8.68
C ALA A 266 -6.69 3.21 -7.23
N GLU A 267 -7.76 3.31 -6.47
CA GLU A 267 -7.88 2.70 -5.16
C GLU A 267 -8.66 1.38 -5.23
N ALA A 268 -8.49 0.52 -4.24
CA ALA A 268 -9.26 -0.72 -4.13
C ALA A 268 -10.78 -0.47 -4.10
N ARG A 269 -11.22 0.67 -3.54
CA ARG A 269 -12.63 1.10 -3.57
C ARG A 269 -13.14 1.43 -4.97
N ASP A 270 -12.30 1.93 -5.88
CA ASP A 270 -12.70 2.16 -7.27
C ASP A 270 -13.02 0.84 -7.97
N LEU A 271 -12.25 -0.21 -7.66
CA LEU A 271 -12.51 -1.57 -8.17
C LEU A 271 -13.80 -2.16 -7.57
N HIS A 272 -14.08 -1.87 -6.29
CA HIS A 272 -15.34 -2.24 -5.63
C HIS A 272 -16.54 -1.57 -6.30
N ALA A 273 -16.47 -0.27 -6.47
CA ALA A 273 -17.57 0.56 -7.00
C ALA A 273 -17.79 0.38 -8.50
N GLY A 274 -16.83 -0.26 -9.23
CA GLY A 274 -16.91 -0.41 -10.68
C GLY A 274 -16.74 0.91 -11.43
N THR A 275 -16.09 1.91 -10.83
CA THR A 275 -15.82 3.21 -11.45
C THR A 275 -14.73 3.15 -12.53
N ILE A 276 -14.00 2.05 -12.58
CA ILE A 276 -12.92 1.77 -13.52
C ILE A 276 -13.19 0.44 -14.21
N ASP A 277 -13.05 0.42 -15.54
CA ASP A 277 -13.06 -0.81 -16.32
C ASP A 277 -11.64 -1.41 -16.39
N PRO A 278 -11.32 -2.44 -15.61
CA PRO A 278 -9.98 -3.01 -15.57
C PRO A 278 -9.61 -3.82 -16.82
N THR A 279 -10.59 -4.15 -17.68
CA THR A 279 -10.32 -4.90 -18.93
C THR A 279 -9.61 -4.06 -19.98
N ARG A 280 -9.54 -2.75 -19.78
CA ARG A 280 -8.83 -1.81 -20.67
C ARG A 280 -7.32 -1.83 -20.51
N TYR A 281 -6.81 -2.47 -19.45
CA TYR A 281 -5.39 -2.53 -19.12
C TYR A 281 -4.80 -3.89 -19.45
N ARG A 282 -3.51 -3.93 -19.77
CA ARG A 282 -2.78 -5.19 -19.98
C ARG A 282 -2.53 -5.92 -18.67
N GLY A 283 -2.38 -5.16 -17.58
CA GLY A 283 -2.18 -5.73 -16.25
C GLY A 283 -2.72 -4.87 -15.12
N LEU A 284 -3.22 -5.54 -14.07
CA LEU A 284 -3.52 -4.95 -12.78
C LEU A 284 -2.39 -5.28 -11.82
N VAL A 285 -1.83 -4.27 -11.16
CA VAL A 285 -0.74 -4.44 -10.19
C VAL A 285 -1.23 -4.08 -8.80
N PHE A 286 -1.07 -5.02 -7.87
CA PHE A 286 -1.36 -4.90 -6.45
C PHE A 286 -0.02 -4.82 -5.69
N PRO A 287 0.52 -3.60 -5.45
CA PRO A 287 1.92 -3.42 -5.07
C PRO A 287 2.21 -3.64 -3.59
N GLY A 288 1.20 -3.75 -2.75
CA GLY A 288 1.38 -3.81 -1.31
C GLY A 288 0.49 -4.83 -0.63
N HIS A 289 0.51 -4.80 0.71
CA HIS A 289 -0.34 -5.65 1.52
C HIS A 289 -1.82 -5.34 1.25
N ASP A 290 -2.54 -6.31 0.70
CA ASP A 290 -3.92 -6.15 0.24
C ASP A 290 -4.80 -7.33 0.72
N GLU A 291 -5.00 -7.36 2.04
CA GLU A 291 -5.61 -8.46 2.78
C GLU A 291 -7.15 -8.47 2.73
N TYR A 292 -7.78 -7.28 2.59
CA TYR A 292 -9.22 -7.09 2.73
C TYR A 292 -9.88 -6.82 1.39
N TRP A 293 -10.66 -7.79 0.91
CA TRP A 293 -11.32 -7.72 -0.40
C TRP A 293 -12.83 -7.85 -0.30
N SER A 294 -13.55 -7.01 -1.02
CA SER A 294 -14.98 -7.17 -1.19
C SER A 294 -15.32 -8.19 -2.30
N ALA A 295 -16.53 -8.72 -2.25
CA ALA A 295 -17.00 -9.63 -3.30
C ALA A 295 -17.08 -8.97 -4.69
N PRO A 296 -17.49 -7.69 -4.85
CA PRO A 296 -17.38 -6.98 -6.12
C PRO A 296 -15.93 -6.88 -6.63
N MET A 297 -14.96 -6.44 -5.80
CA MET A 297 -13.54 -6.37 -6.19
C MET A 297 -13.04 -7.68 -6.76
N ARG A 298 -13.29 -8.78 -6.05
CA ARG A 298 -12.83 -10.10 -6.50
C ARG A 298 -13.46 -10.50 -7.83
N ARG A 299 -14.77 -10.29 -7.99
CA ARG A 299 -15.44 -10.57 -9.28
C ARG A 299 -14.85 -9.73 -10.40
N THR A 300 -14.59 -8.46 -10.15
CA THR A 300 -14.01 -7.53 -11.15
C THR A 300 -12.61 -7.99 -11.55
N ALA A 301 -11.76 -8.40 -10.61
CA ALA A 301 -10.42 -8.93 -10.91
C ALA A 301 -10.48 -10.27 -11.66
N GLU A 302 -11.38 -11.19 -11.26
CA GLU A 302 -11.60 -12.46 -11.97
C GLU A 302 -12.09 -12.21 -13.40
N THR A 303 -13.04 -11.29 -13.59
CA THR A 303 -13.54 -10.89 -14.92
C THR A 303 -12.42 -10.29 -15.78
N ALA A 304 -11.59 -9.41 -15.23
CA ALA A 304 -10.46 -8.83 -15.95
C ALA A 304 -9.48 -9.92 -16.42
N ARG A 305 -9.10 -10.85 -15.52
CA ARG A 305 -8.27 -12.01 -15.88
C ARG A 305 -8.91 -12.82 -17.02
N ASP A 306 -10.19 -13.10 -16.93
CA ASP A 306 -10.90 -13.93 -17.90
C ASP A 306 -11.07 -13.25 -19.27
N HIS A 307 -10.90 -11.92 -19.32
CA HIS A 307 -10.82 -11.09 -20.55
C HIS A 307 -9.39 -10.79 -21.02
N GLY A 308 -8.36 -11.39 -20.39
CA GLY A 308 -6.98 -11.28 -20.85
C GLY A 308 -6.11 -10.28 -20.08
N THR A 309 -6.64 -9.54 -19.10
CA THR A 309 -5.85 -8.65 -18.25
C THR A 309 -5.06 -9.47 -17.22
N SER A 310 -3.76 -9.32 -17.22
CA SER A 310 -2.87 -10.01 -16.27
C SER A 310 -3.02 -9.45 -14.86
N LEU A 311 -2.78 -10.28 -13.84
CA LEU A 311 -2.84 -9.87 -12.43
C LEU A 311 -1.47 -10.07 -11.77
N VAL A 312 -0.97 -9.04 -11.08
CA VAL A 312 0.36 -9.05 -10.46
C VAL A 312 0.23 -8.70 -8.98
N PHE A 313 0.38 -9.68 -8.11
CA PHE A 313 0.31 -9.52 -6.66
C PHE A 313 1.72 -9.55 -6.05
N LEU A 314 2.17 -8.41 -5.53
CA LEU A 314 3.55 -8.21 -5.06
C LEU A 314 3.67 -8.22 -3.52
N SER A 315 2.85 -9.03 -2.86
CA SER A 315 2.83 -9.17 -1.41
C SER A 315 2.44 -10.59 -1.00
N ALA A 316 2.17 -10.80 0.28
CA ALA A 316 1.56 -12.01 0.83
C ALA A 316 0.27 -11.67 1.58
N ASN A 317 -0.46 -12.71 2.00
CA ASN A 317 -1.74 -12.58 2.70
C ASN A 317 -2.75 -11.71 1.93
N THR A 318 -2.69 -11.82 0.61
CA THR A 318 -3.58 -11.08 -0.28
C THR A 318 -4.95 -11.74 -0.31
N MET A 319 -6.02 -10.92 -0.27
CA MET A 319 -7.41 -11.39 -0.37
C MET A 319 -7.79 -12.41 0.73
N TYR A 320 -7.36 -12.20 1.96
CA TYR A 320 -7.62 -13.13 3.06
C TYR A 320 -9.02 -12.97 3.65
N TRP A 321 -9.41 -11.70 3.95
CA TRP A 321 -10.70 -11.37 4.52
C TRP A 321 -11.69 -10.86 3.48
N GLN A 322 -12.92 -11.42 3.49
CA GLN A 322 -14.04 -10.84 2.76
C GLN A 322 -14.66 -9.70 3.59
N VAL A 323 -14.89 -8.57 2.93
CA VAL A 323 -15.45 -7.36 3.56
C VAL A 323 -16.68 -6.86 2.83
N GLY A 324 -17.50 -6.10 3.57
CA GLY A 324 -18.56 -5.27 3.02
C GLY A 324 -18.20 -3.79 3.10
N LEU A 325 -18.59 -3.03 2.09
CA LEU A 325 -18.57 -1.58 2.11
C LEU A 325 -20.00 -1.04 2.19
N GLY A 326 -20.21 0.04 2.91
CA GLY A 326 -21.51 0.66 3.11
C GLY A 326 -21.41 2.18 3.22
N PRO A 327 -22.56 2.87 3.16
CA PRO A 327 -22.60 4.32 3.22
C PRO A 327 -22.23 4.85 4.60
N SER A 328 -21.70 6.09 4.64
CA SER A 328 -21.54 6.86 5.88
C SER A 328 -22.90 7.24 6.49
N ALA A 329 -22.86 7.82 7.70
CA ALA A 329 -24.05 8.37 8.32
C ALA A 329 -24.67 9.54 7.53
N SER A 330 -23.89 10.22 6.68
CA SER A 330 -24.35 11.26 5.75
C SER A 330 -24.90 10.72 4.43
N GLY A 331 -24.86 9.38 4.21
CA GLY A 331 -25.34 8.75 2.98
C GLY A 331 -24.27 8.62 1.88
N GLU A 332 -23.04 9.09 2.08
CA GLU A 332 -21.95 8.94 1.13
C GLU A 332 -21.58 7.46 0.98
N PRO A 333 -21.54 6.91 -0.26
CA PRO A 333 -21.32 5.48 -0.49
C PRO A 333 -19.91 5.06 -0.10
N ASP A 334 -19.76 3.78 0.26
CA ASP A 334 -18.50 3.08 0.49
C ASP A 334 -17.56 3.74 1.52
N ARG A 335 -18.16 4.37 2.56
CA ARG A 335 -17.44 5.06 3.64
C ARG A 335 -17.30 4.23 4.92
N LEU A 336 -18.01 3.12 5.03
CA LEU A 336 -17.89 2.19 6.15
C LEU A 336 -17.39 0.85 5.66
N LEU A 337 -16.30 0.37 6.26
CA LEU A 337 -15.70 -0.93 6.01
C LEU A 337 -16.10 -1.88 7.15
N THR A 338 -16.76 -2.99 6.81
CA THR A 338 -17.20 -3.99 7.78
C THR A 338 -16.55 -5.35 7.51
N CYS A 339 -15.95 -5.95 8.54
CA CYS A 339 -15.41 -7.29 8.51
C CYS A 339 -15.78 -8.06 9.78
N ARG A 340 -16.52 -9.15 9.65
CA ARG A 340 -16.90 -10.00 10.78
C ARG A 340 -15.93 -11.18 10.90
N LYS A 341 -14.84 -10.99 11.63
CA LYS A 341 -13.78 -11.98 11.83
C LYS A 341 -14.21 -13.12 12.78
N ARG A 342 -15.40 -13.64 12.63
CA ARG A 342 -15.89 -14.79 13.42
C ARG A 342 -15.47 -16.08 12.73
N ARG A 343 -14.96 -17.03 13.51
CA ARG A 343 -14.58 -18.36 13.02
C ARG A 343 -15.78 -19.32 13.09
N GLY A 344 -15.85 -20.23 12.13
CA GLY A 344 -16.84 -21.32 12.07
C GLY A 344 -17.67 -21.30 10.79
N PRO A 345 -18.28 -22.45 10.42
CA PRO A 345 -19.06 -22.57 9.18
C PRO A 345 -20.18 -21.54 9.08
N GLY A 346 -20.23 -20.82 7.95
CA GLY A 346 -21.22 -19.77 7.68
C GLY A 346 -21.10 -18.50 8.55
N LYS A 347 -20.02 -18.36 9.35
CA LYS A 347 -19.79 -17.20 10.23
C LYS A 347 -18.49 -16.46 9.94
N SER A 348 -17.56 -17.11 9.25
CA SER A 348 -16.26 -16.56 8.94
C SER A 348 -16.31 -15.63 7.73
N ALA A 349 -15.52 -14.56 7.79
CA ALA A 349 -15.26 -13.70 6.64
C ALA A 349 -14.03 -14.18 5.83
N LEU A 350 -13.48 -15.36 6.08
CA LEU A 350 -12.40 -15.92 5.29
C LEU A 350 -12.88 -16.40 3.93
N TRP A 351 -12.23 -15.96 2.85
CA TRP A 351 -12.56 -16.43 1.51
C TRP A 351 -12.46 -17.95 1.37
N ARG A 352 -11.45 -18.57 2.01
CA ARG A 352 -11.24 -20.02 1.98
C ARG A 352 -12.31 -20.83 2.69
N GLU A 353 -13.06 -20.24 3.60
CA GLU A 353 -14.18 -20.86 4.28
C GLU A 353 -15.53 -20.67 3.56
N ALA A 354 -15.53 -19.85 2.50
CA ALA A 354 -16.67 -19.59 1.61
C ALA A 354 -16.53 -20.30 0.26
N ASP A 355 -15.79 -21.41 0.19
CA ASP A 355 -15.48 -22.19 -1.02
C ASP A 355 -14.83 -21.36 -2.16
N ARG A 356 -14.27 -20.23 -1.82
CA ARG A 356 -13.58 -19.32 -2.73
C ARG A 356 -12.20 -18.98 -2.18
N ALA A 357 -11.38 -20.00 -1.93
CA ALA A 357 -10.02 -19.79 -1.42
C ALA A 357 -9.23 -18.80 -2.29
N GLU A 358 -8.32 -18.08 -1.67
CA GLU A 358 -7.43 -17.13 -2.34
C GLU A 358 -6.64 -17.81 -3.45
N GLN A 359 -6.21 -19.05 -3.19
CA GLN A 359 -5.46 -19.89 -4.11
C GLN A 359 -6.15 -20.08 -5.47
N HIS A 360 -7.50 -20.03 -5.52
CA HIS A 360 -8.26 -20.17 -6.78
C HIS A 360 -7.98 -19.00 -7.75
N LEU A 361 -7.54 -17.84 -7.24
CA LEU A 361 -7.15 -16.71 -8.07
C LEU A 361 -5.63 -16.50 -8.09
N LEU A 362 -4.96 -16.60 -6.94
CA LEU A 362 -3.55 -16.29 -6.78
C LEU A 362 -2.60 -17.46 -7.14
N GLY A 363 -3.10 -18.70 -7.15
CA GLY A 363 -2.30 -19.93 -7.27
C GLY A 363 -1.64 -20.38 -5.97
N ILE A 364 -1.56 -19.51 -4.98
CA ILE A 364 -1.08 -19.71 -3.60
C ILE A 364 -2.04 -19.02 -2.62
N GLN A 365 -1.90 -19.27 -1.33
CA GLN A 365 -2.69 -18.59 -0.29
C GLN A 365 -1.90 -18.48 1.02
N TYR A 366 -2.36 -17.61 1.91
CA TYR A 366 -1.72 -17.30 3.17
C TYR A 366 -1.38 -18.53 4.02
N ALA A 367 -0.12 -18.64 4.42
CA ALA A 367 0.43 -19.73 5.21
C ALA A 367 0.76 -19.31 6.65
N GLY A 368 1.13 -18.05 6.87
CA GLY A 368 1.46 -17.58 8.21
C GLY A 368 2.47 -16.44 8.25
N ARG A 369 2.76 -15.97 9.46
CA ARG A 369 3.76 -14.93 9.72
C ARG A 369 5.17 -15.49 9.68
N VAL A 370 6.09 -14.72 9.14
CA VAL A 370 7.52 -14.96 9.11
C VAL A 370 8.15 -14.11 10.22
N PRO A 371 8.64 -14.69 11.31
CA PRO A 371 9.10 -13.94 12.48
C PRO A 371 10.40 -13.18 12.23
N GLU A 372 11.29 -13.72 11.38
CA GLU A 372 12.58 -13.14 11.01
C GLU A 372 12.77 -13.27 9.50
N PRO A 373 13.47 -12.34 8.83
CA PRO A 373 13.74 -12.44 7.42
C PRO A 373 14.54 -13.71 7.06
N HIS A 374 14.09 -14.41 6.02
CA HIS A 374 14.75 -15.58 5.44
C HIS A 374 15.05 -15.34 3.95
N PRO A 375 15.98 -16.10 3.35
CA PRO A 375 16.20 -16.00 1.92
C PRO A 375 15.03 -16.59 1.13
N LEU A 376 14.74 -15.99 -0.03
CA LEU A 376 13.91 -16.60 -1.05
C LEU A 376 14.79 -17.57 -1.86
N VAL A 377 14.35 -18.81 -1.97
CA VAL A 377 15.09 -19.86 -2.67
C VAL A 377 14.50 -20.09 -4.06
N VAL A 378 15.27 -19.80 -5.07
CA VAL A 378 14.88 -19.87 -6.48
C VAL A 378 14.55 -21.30 -6.89
N ARG A 379 13.48 -21.47 -7.66
CA ARG A 379 13.08 -22.73 -8.30
C ARG A 379 12.69 -22.46 -9.76
N ASN A 380 12.85 -23.51 -10.57
CA ASN A 380 12.62 -23.40 -12.01
C ASN A 380 13.42 -22.24 -12.62
N ALA A 381 14.72 -22.20 -12.37
CA ALA A 381 15.61 -21.11 -12.80
C ALA A 381 15.64 -20.91 -14.32
N ASP A 382 15.35 -21.96 -15.12
CA ASP A 382 15.21 -21.88 -16.59
C ASP A 382 13.92 -21.16 -17.04
N HIS A 383 13.03 -20.82 -16.11
CA HIS A 383 11.81 -20.08 -16.45
C HIS A 383 12.15 -18.65 -16.85
N TRP A 384 11.51 -18.14 -17.90
CA TRP A 384 11.74 -16.79 -18.44
C TRP A 384 11.69 -15.66 -17.40
N LEU A 385 10.99 -15.85 -16.26
CA LEU A 385 10.98 -14.85 -15.18
C LEU A 385 12.38 -14.58 -14.63
N TRP A 386 13.21 -15.62 -14.54
CA TRP A 386 14.56 -15.54 -14.02
C TRP A 386 15.62 -15.23 -15.10
N GLU A 387 15.19 -15.06 -16.35
CA GLU A 387 16.11 -14.75 -17.46
C GLU A 387 16.90 -13.47 -17.18
N SER A 388 18.22 -13.53 -17.39
CA SER A 388 19.15 -12.41 -17.19
C SER A 388 19.14 -11.80 -15.77
N THR A 389 18.63 -12.51 -14.76
CA THR A 389 18.74 -12.11 -13.35
C THR A 389 20.08 -12.50 -12.74
N GLY A 390 20.78 -13.49 -13.30
CA GLY A 390 21.93 -14.13 -12.71
C GLY A 390 21.59 -15.12 -11.60
N ALA A 391 20.31 -15.42 -11.35
CA ALA A 391 19.86 -16.37 -10.34
C ALA A 391 19.76 -17.77 -10.93
N GLY A 392 20.40 -18.76 -10.29
CA GLY A 392 20.36 -20.16 -10.63
C GLY A 392 19.41 -20.98 -9.74
N GLU A 393 19.21 -22.26 -10.12
CA GLU A 393 18.37 -23.18 -9.32
C GLU A 393 18.96 -23.37 -7.91
N GLY A 394 18.14 -23.12 -6.90
CA GLY A 394 18.53 -23.21 -5.51
C GLY A 394 19.25 -21.99 -4.94
N ASP A 395 19.50 -20.95 -5.75
CA ASP A 395 20.10 -19.72 -5.24
C ASP A 395 19.23 -19.06 -4.19
N GLU A 396 19.90 -18.49 -3.21
CA GLU A 396 19.27 -17.77 -2.08
C GLU A 396 19.32 -16.26 -2.32
N LEU A 397 18.17 -15.61 -2.30
CA LEU A 397 18.02 -14.16 -2.33
C LEU A 397 17.77 -13.67 -0.90
N PRO A 398 18.77 -13.06 -0.22
CA PRO A 398 18.70 -12.78 1.21
C PRO A 398 17.54 -11.84 1.58
N GLY A 399 16.86 -12.12 2.72
CA GLY A 399 15.88 -11.24 3.33
C GLY A 399 14.54 -11.12 2.59
N LEU A 400 14.35 -11.85 1.49
CA LEU A 400 13.15 -11.71 0.65
C LEU A 400 11.94 -12.50 1.13
N VAL A 401 12.04 -13.32 2.16
CA VAL A 401 10.91 -13.95 2.83
C VAL A 401 10.76 -13.30 4.21
N ALA A 402 9.86 -12.33 4.33
CA ALA A 402 9.70 -11.56 5.56
C ALA A 402 8.24 -11.12 5.76
N GLY A 403 7.90 -10.80 7.01
CA GLY A 403 6.57 -10.35 7.42
C GLY A 403 5.55 -11.48 7.37
N GLU A 404 5.05 -11.78 6.19
CA GLU A 404 4.07 -12.84 5.94
C GLU A 404 4.46 -13.66 4.71
N ALA A 405 3.96 -14.90 4.67
CA ALA A 405 4.26 -15.83 3.60
C ALA A 405 2.99 -16.54 3.10
N ASP A 406 2.94 -16.72 1.79
CA ASP A 406 1.97 -17.57 1.11
C ASP A 406 2.63 -18.86 0.62
N ARG A 407 1.81 -19.88 0.42
CA ARG A 407 2.22 -21.12 -0.23
C ARG A 407 1.05 -21.82 -0.90
N TYR A 408 1.35 -22.84 -1.66
CA TYR A 408 0.36 -23.76 -2.19
C TYR A 408 -0.13 -24.75 -1.10
N PHE A 409 -1.44 -24.98 -1.08
CA PHE A 409 -2.08 -25.97 -0.24
C PHE A 409 -2.67 -27.08 -1.12
N PRO A 410 -2.09 -28.30 -1.13
CA PRO A 410 -2.54 -29.39 -2.00
C PRO A 410 -3.99 -29.83 -1.78
N ARG A 411 -4.53 -29.58 -0.58
CA ARG A 411 -5.93 -29.92 -0.25
C ARG A 411 -6.94 -28.90 -0.79
N THR A 412 -6.50 -27.72 -1.17
CA THR A 412 -7.32 -26.71 -1.84
C THR A 412 -7.19 -26.95 -3.34
N SER A 413 -8.24 -27.41 -3.98
CA SER A 413 -8.23 -27.69 -5.42
C SER A 413 -7.89 -26.42 -6.21
N LEU A 414 -7.14 -26.60 -7.29
CA LEU A 414 -7.06 -25.61 -8.37
C LEU A 414 -7.98 -26.09 -9.51
N PRO A 415 -8.58 -25.18 -10.27
CA PRO A 415 -9.21 -25.54 -11.52
C PRO A 415 -8.21 -26.33 -12.39
N GLU A 416 -8.64 -27.48 -12.97
CA GLU A 416 -7.79 -28.41 -13.69
C GLU A 416 -6.98 -27.78 -14.83
N HIS A 417 -7.49 -26.71 -15.44
CA HIS A 417 -6.84 -25.99 -16.52
C HIS A 417 -5.74 -25.02 -16.06
N LEU A 418 -5.56 -24.76 -14.76
CA LEU A 418 -4.54 -23.88 -14.23
C LEU A 418 -3.21 -24.63 -14.02
N ARG A 419 -2.35 -24.59 -15.03
CA ARG A 419 -0.96 -25.07 -14.92
C ARG A 419 -0.12 -24.01 -14.22
N ARG A 420 0.04 -24.15 -12.92
CA ARG A 420 0.88 -23.27 -12.09
C ARG A 420 2.33 -23.72 -12.13
N VAL A 421 3.25 -22.74 -12.19
CA VAL A 421 4.68 -22.92 -11.96
C VAL A 421 5.00 -22.30 -10.58
N LEU A 422 5.73 -23.00 -9.74
CA LEU A 422 6.32 -22.46 -8.52
C LEU A 422 7.75 -21.98 -8.83
N LEU A 423 7.97 -20.69 -8.64
CA LEU A 423 9.21 -19.98 -8.98
C LEU A 423 10.15 -19.80 -7.80
N ALA A 424 9.65 -20.04 -6.60
CA ALA A 424 10.43 -20.12 -5.37
C ALA A 424 9.82 -21.16 -4.43
N HIS A 425 10.68 -21.76 -3.59
CA HIS A 425 10.27 -22.60 -2.46
C HIS A 425 11.27 -22.39 -1.33
N SER A 426 10.89 -21.59 -0.34
CA SER A 426 11.80 -20.99 0.62
C SER A 426 11.44 -21.46 2.03
N PRO A 427 12.24 -22.37 2.65
CA PRO A 427 11.97 -22.87 3.99
C PRO A 427 12.21 -21.79 5.03
N TYR A 428 11.36 -21.76 6.07
CA TYR A 428 11.54 -20.91 7.25
C TYR A 428 10.96 -21.61 8.49
N ARG A 429 11.17 -21.01 9.68
CA ARG A 429 10.56 -21.46 10.92
C ARG A 429 9.56 -20.41 11.43
N ASP A 430 8.39 -20.87 11.87
CA ASP A 430 7.43 -19.98 12.52
C ASP A 430 7.85 -19.67 13.98
N ARG A 431 7.09 -18.78 14.66
CA ARG A 431 7.35 -18.40 16.06
C ARG A 431 7.38 -19.55 17.05
N LYS A 432 6.81 -20.71 16.69
CA LYS A 432 6.82 -21.94 17.49
C LYS A 432 7.94 -22.88 17.09
N GLY A 433 8.82 -22.48 16.18
CA GLY A 433 9.92 -23.29 15.64
C GLY A 433 9.48 -24.35 14.63
N ALA A 434 8.21 -24.41 14.24
CA ALA A 434 7.72 -25.38 13.27
C ALA A 434 8.23 -25.04 11.86
N ALA A 435 8.63 -26.08 11.12
CA ALA A 435 9.07 -25.93 9.74
C ALA A 435 7.92 -25.47 8.85
N ARG A 436 8.14 -24.43 8.08
CA ARG A 436 7.25 -23.80 7.10
C ARG A 436 7.99 -23.54 5.81
N HIS A 437 7.27 -23.15 4.77
CA HIS A 437 7.87 -22.67 3.54
C HIS A 437 6.99 -21.61 2.90
N GLN A 438 7.61 -20.71 2.17
CA GLN A 438 7.01 -19.72 1.30
C GLN A 438 7.15 -20.22 -0.14
N GLU A 439 6.18 -19.86 -1.00
CA GLU A 439 6.24 -20.12 -2.43
C GLU A 439 5.82 -18.89 -3.24
N THR A 440 6.44 -18.73 -4.42
CA THR A 440 6.07 -17.74 -5.44
C THR A 440 5.43 -18.49 -6.61
N SER A 441 4.28 -18.02 -7.08
CA SER A 441 3.54 -18.70 -8.13
C SER A 441 3.32 -17.83 -9.37
N LEU A 442 3.30 -18.51 -10.52
CA LEU A 442 2.85 -17.95 -11.80
C LEU A 442 2.01 -18.97 -12.53
N TYR A 443 0.90 -18.52 -13.11
CA TYR A 443 0.15 -19.33 -14.07
C TYR A 443 -0.38 -18.48 -15.22
N ARG A 444 -0.75 -19.15 -16.31
CA ARG A 444 -1.46 -18.54 -17.43
C ARG A 444 -2.91 -18.99 -17.43
N ALA A 445 -3.84 -18.02 -17.37
CA ALA A 445 -5.27 -18.29 -17.49
C ALA A 445 -5.65 -18.72 -18.94
N PRO A 446 -6.82 -19.34 -19.15
CA PRO A 446 -7.30 -19.69 -20.50
C PRO A 446 -7.42 -18.49 -21.45
N SER A 447 -7.67 -17.30 -20.93
CA SER A 447 -7.69 -16.03 -21.67
C SER A 447 -6.33 -15.59 -22.18
N GLY A 448 -5.24 -16.25 -21.73
CA GLY A 448 -3.86 -15.82 -21.98
C GLY A 448 -3.28 -14.90 -20.90
N ALA A 449 -4.09 -14.39 -20.00
CA ALA A 449 -3.64 -13.56 -18.88
C ALA A 449 -2.64 -14.29 -17.99
N LEU A 450 -1.61 -13.58 -17.55
CA LEU A 450 -0.67 -14.07 -16.54
C LEU A 450 -1.18 -13.69 -15.15
N VAL A 451 -1.08 -14.60 -14.19
CA VAL A 451 -1.33 -14.31 -12.78
C VAL A 451 -0.08 -14.66 -11.99
N PHE A 452 0.53 -13.65 -11.40
CA PHE A 452 1.73 -13.75 -10.59
C PHE A 452 1.43 -13.38 -9.14
N ALA A 453 1.93 -14.17 -8.20
CA ALA A 453 1.86 -13.88 -6.78
C ALA A 453 3.23 -14.13 -6.14
N SER A 454 3.83 -13.07 -5.58
CA SER A 454 5.16 -13.13 -4.97
C SER A 454 5.18 -13.97 -3.68
N GLY A 455 4.09 -13.98 -2.92
CA GLY A 455 3.94 -14.75 -1.69
C GLY A 455 4.81 -14.28 -0.53
N THR A 456 5.28 -13.03 -0.56
CA THR A 456 6.08 -12.42 0.52
C THR A 456 5.90 -10.90 0.58
N PHE A 457 6.01 -10.29 1.76
CA PHE A 457 5.98 -8.83 1.91
C PHE A 457 7.23 -8.14 1.36
N ALA A 458 8.35 -8.85 1.29
CA ALA A 458 9.63 -8.23 0.98
C ALA A 458 9.87 -8.01 -0.53
N TRP A 459 8.93 -8.34 -1.41
CA TRP A 459 9.10 -8.19 -2.85
C TRP A 459 9.22 -6.73 -3.29
N THR A 460 8.28 -5.87 -2.92
CA THR A 460 8.30 -4.45 -3.30
C THR A 460 9.42 -3.64 -2.65
N PRO A 461 9.78 -3.84 -1.38
CA PRO A 461 10.99 -3.26 -0.82
C PRO A 461 12.26 -3.55 -1.63
N ALA A 462 12.37 -4.77 -2.16
CA ALA A 462 13.53 -5.15 -2.98
C ALA A 462 13.61 -4.41 -4.34
N LEU A 463 12.56 -3.69 -4.73
CA LEU A 463 12.56 -2.90 -5.96
C LEU A 463 13.23 -1.52 -5.81
N ASP A 464 13.02 -0.82 -4.68
CA ASP A 464 13.51 0.56 -4.55
C ASP A 464 13.86 1.01 -3.12
N ARG A 465 13.57 0.23 -2.08
CA ARG A 465 13.82 0.66 -0.71
C ARG A 465 15.31 0.61 -0.38
N PRO A 466 15.93 1.72 0.09
CA PRO A 466 17.34 1.71 0.49
C PRO A 466 17.65 0.59 1.49
N GLY A 467 18.75 -0.14 1.25
CA GLY A 467 19.17 -1.26 2.07
C GLY A 467 18.43 -2.59 1.80
N HIS A 468 17.40 -2.61 0.95
CA HIS A 468 16.64 -3.82 0.59
C HIS A 468 16.70 -4.16 -0.90
N VAL A 469 17.22 -3.27 -1.74
CA VAL A 469 17.23 -3.44 -3.20
C VAL A 469 18.00 -4.70 -3.60
N ASP A 470 17.34 -5.56 -4.40
CA ASP A 470 17.96 -6.73 -5.03
C ASP A 470 17.81 -6.65 -6.57
N PRO A 471 18.91 -6.51 -7.31
CA PRO A 471 18.86 -6.39 -8.78
C PRO A 471 18.20 -7.61 -9.47
N ARG A 472 18.25 -8.79 -8.86
CA ARG A 472 17.63 -10.01 -9.39
C ARG A 472 16.11 -9.91 -9.34
N VAL A 473 15.56 -9.37 -8.24
CA VAL A 473 14.11 -9.10 -8.07
C VAL A 473 13.66 -7.98 -9.00
N GLN A 474 14.46 -6.91 -9.13
CA GLN A 474 14.16 -5.85 -10.09
C GLN A 474 14.08 -6.41 -11.51
N ARG A 475 15.05 -7.24 -11.92
CA ARG A 475 15.07 -7.85 -13.26
C ARG A 475 13.91 -8.83 -13.45
N ALA A 476 13.63 -9.70 -12.49
CA ALA A 476 12.50 -10.63 -12.55
C ALA A 476 11.17 -9.90 -12.68
N THR A 477 11.00 -8.79 -11.94
CA THR A 477 9.80 -7.95 -12.04
C THR A 477 9.71 -7.26 -13.39
N ALA A 478 10.84 -6.79 -13.94
CA ALA A 478 10.89 -6.21 -15.28
C ALA A 478 10.52 -7.27 -16.34
N ASN A 479 11.08 -8.48 -16.28
CA ASN A 479 10.73 -9.58 -17.19
C ASN A 479 9.22 -9.87 -17.18
N LEU A 480 8.59 -9.84 -15.99
CA LEU A 480 7.15 -10.03 -15.86
C LEU A 480 6.35 -8.91 -16.51
N LEU A 481 6.68 -7.65 -16.19
CA LEU A 481 5.93 -6.50 -16.69
C LEU A 481 6.16 -6.25 -18.18
N ASP A 482 7.40 -6.43 -18.68
CA ASP A 482 7.71 -6.32 -20.11
C ASP A 482 6.90 -7.33 -20.92
N ARG A 483 6.79 -8.57 -20.42
CA ARG A 483 5.96 -9.58 -21.06
C ARG A 483 4.47 -9.27 -21.05
N ILE A 484 3.95 -8.67 -19.97
CA ILE A 484 2.56 -8.20 -19.87
C ILE A 484 2.33 -7.03 -20.82
N CYS A 485 3.23 -6.05 -20.82
CA CYS A 485 3.14 -4.86 -21.67
C CYS A 485 3.54 -5.11 -23.12
N LYS A 486 4.03 -6.31 -23.46
CA LYS A 486 4.55 -6.67 -24.80
C LYS A 486 5.66 -5.71 -25.26
N ARG A 487 6.56 -5.38 -24.34
CA ARG A 487 7.79 -4.65 -24.63
C ARG A 487 8.82 -5.66 -25.12
N ASP A 488 9.44 -5.40 -26.27
CA ASP A 488 10.48 -6.23 -26.86
C ASP A 488 11.82 -6.06 -26.13
#